data_d9b0c41235080399f62b019cc0f4a8f8
#
_entry.id   d9b0c41235080399f62b019cc0f4a8f8
#
_cell.length_a   1.000
_cell.length_b   1.000
_cell.length_c   1.000
_cell.angle_alpha   90.00
_cell.angle_beta   90.00
_cell.angle_gamma   90.00
#
_symmetry.space_group_name_H-M   'P 1'
#
loop_
_entity.id
_entity.type
_entity.pdbx_description
1 polymer ?
#
loop_
_entity_poly.entity_id
_entity_poly.type
_entity_poly.pdbx_seq_one_letter_code
_entity_poly.pdbx_strand_id
1 'polypeptide(L)'
;MDAKEMFKRVKRGRVAGMVRRYHTMTMAHPEDVAQHSFNVMNLLMIMTDGQASRNLMLYALLHDQGEWMTGDIPSPVKRSMGAEAKTKLDVMEEAAINTIHVRGLPELTPWEMRRFKIADNLDCLIKVE
;
A
#
# COMPACT_ATOMS: atom_id res chain seq x y z
N MET A 1 7.86 -23.18 -3.50
CA MET A 1 6.44 -22.85 -3.80
C MET A 1 6.04 -23.53 -5.10
N ASP A 2 4.97 -24.31 -5.09
CA ASP A 2 4.49 -24.91 -6.33
C ASP A 2 3.69 -23.92 -7.19
N ALA A 3 3.41 -24.32 -8.45
CA ALA A 3 2.71 -23.45 -9.39
C ALA A 3 1.29 -23.11 -8.96
N LYS A 4 0.62 -24.03 -8.28
CA LYS A 4 -0.77 -23.81 -7.79
C LYS A 4 -0.79 -22.74 -6.72
N GLU A 5 0.14 -22.80 -5.77
CA GLU A 5 0.26 -21.79 -4.70
C GLU A 5 0.67 -20.42 -5.27
N MET A 6 1.62 -20.41 -6.19
CA MET A 6 2.03 -19.18 -6.87
C MET A 6 0.84 -18.53 -7.60
N PHE A 7 0.04 -19.31 -8.29
CA PHE A 7 -1.13 -18.82 -9.01
C PHE A 7 -2.17 -18.18 -8.06
N LYS A 8 -2.40 -18.81 -6.91
CA LYS A 8 -3.29 -18.23 -5.88
C LYS A 8 -2.79 -16.86 -5.40
N ARG A 9 -1.49 -16.74 -5.16
CA ARG A 9 -0.88 -15.48 -4.71
C ARG A 9 -0.97 -14.39 -5.77
N VAL A 10 -0.73 -14.75 -7.02
CA VAL A 10 -0.89 -13.82 -8.14
C VAL A 10 -2.34 -13.29 -8.22
N LYS A 11 -3.33 -14.17 -8.08
CA LYS A 11 -4.73 -13.76 -8.09
C LYS A 11 -5.05 -12.78 -6.97
N ARG A 12 -4.59 -13.06 -5.75
CA ARG A 12 -4.81 -12.17 -4.60
C ARG A 12 -4.16 -10.81 -4.81
N GLY A 13 -2.94 -10.79 -5.35
CA GLY A 13 -2.25 -9.54 -5.70
C GLY A 13 -3.01 -8.72 -6.72
N ARG A 14 -3.60 -9.35 -7.72
CA ARG A 14 -4.44 -8.67 -8.70
C ARG A 14 -5.69 -8.06 -8.06
N VAL A 15 -6.35 -8.81 -7.17
CA VAL A 15 -7.50 -8.32 -6.42
C VAL A 15 -7.10 -7.13 -5.54
N ALA A 16 -5.96 -7.21 -4.86
CA ALA A 16 -5.45 -6.12 -4.04
C ALA A 16 -5.25 -4.85 -4.86
N GLY A 17 -4.70 -4.96 -6.07
CA GLY A 17 -4.50 -3.83 -6.96
C GLY A 17 -5.79 -3.15 -7.41
N MET A 18 -6.90 -3.88 -7.41
CA MET A 18 -8.21 -3.38 -7.86
C MET A 18 -9.01 -2.67 -6.76
N VAL A 19 -8.55 -2.67 -5.51
CA VAL A 19 -9.22 -1.96 -4.42
C VAL A 19 -9.24 -0.48 -4.71
N ARG A 20 -10.43 0.12 -4.69
CA ARG A 20 -10.62 1.55 -5.00
C ARG A 20 -10.28 2.40 -3.80
N ARG A 21 -9.50 3.44 -4.05
CA ARG A 21 -9.15 4.45 -3.05
C ARG A 21 -10.13 5.61 -3.15
N TYR A 22 -10.38 6.29 -2.03
CA TYR A 22 -11.28 7.45 -1.98
C TYR A 22 -12.70 7.17 -2.49
N HIS A 23 -13.18 5.95 -2.28
CA HIS A 23 -14.52 5.54 -2.76
C HIS A 23 -15.66 6.33 -2.10
N THR A 24 -15.39 7.02 -0.98
CA THR A 24 -16.35 7.90 -0.30
C THR A 24 -16.27 9.34 -0.76
N MET A 25 -15.39 9.66 -1.72
CA MET A 25 -15.19 11.00 -2.25
C MET A 25 -15.44 11.01 -3.76
N THR A 26 -16.00 12.12 -4.26
CA THR A 26 -16.13 12.32 -5.70
C THR A 26 -14.78 12.75 -6.27
N MET A 27 -14.25 11.96 -7.19
CA MET A 27 -12.96 12.21 -7.84
C MET A 27 -13.13 12.23 -9.35
N ALA A 28 -12.44 13.17 -10.01
CA ALA A 28 -12.42 13.24 -11.47
C ALA A 28 -11.76 11.99 -12.09
N HIS A 29 -10.72 11.47 -11.43
CA HIS A 29 -10.00 10.28 -11.86
C HIS A 29 -9.92 9.30 -10.69
N PRO A 30 -10.82 8.31 -10.62
CA PRO A 30 -10.76 7.28 -9.57
C PRO A 30 -9.41 6.55 -9.59
N GLU A 31 -8.87 6.29 -8.40
CA GLU A 31 -7.60 5.59 -8.24
C GLU A 31 -7.81 4.28 -7.50
N ASP A 32 -7.16 3.23 -7.97
CA ASP A 32 -7.06 1.97 -7.25
C ASP A 32 -5.69 1.84 -6.56
N VAL A 33 -5.53 0.79 -5.77
CA VAL A 33 -4.28 0.52 -5.06
C VAL A 33 -3.11 0.32 -6.03
N ALA A 34 -3.34 -0.32 -7.17
CA ALA A 34 -2.28 -0.53 -8.17
C ALA A 34 -1.76 0.81 -8.72
N GLN A 35 -2.65 1.74 -9.05
CA GLN A 35 -2.26 3.05 -9.52
C GLN A 35 -1.52 3.84 -8.46
N HIS A 36 -2.01 3.83 -7.23
CA HIS A 36 -1.36 4.49 -6.10
C HIS A 36 0.04 3.93 -5.85
N SER A 37 0.16 2.61 -5.80
CA SER A 37 1.46 1.95 -5.58
C SER A 37 2.46 2.27 -6.68
N PHE A 38 2.02 2.28 -7.94
CA PHE A 38 2.86 2.72 -9.07
C PHE A 38 3.32 4.16 -8.87
N ASN A 39 2.40 5.06 -8.54
CA ASN A 39 2.71 6.48 -8.36
C ASN A 39 3.72 6.70 -7.22
N VAL A 40 3.52 6.02 -6.09
CA VAL A 40 4.44 6.12 -4.94
C VAL A 40 5.84 5.60 -5.30
N MET A 41 5.91 4.45 -5.97
CA MET A 41 7.18 3.88 -6.41
C MET A 41 7.89 4.81 -7.38
N ASN A 42 7.16 5.41 -8.31
CA ASN A 42 7.71 6.34 -9.29
C ASN A 42 8.24 7.60 -8.60
N LEU A 43 7.47 8.16 -7.66
CA LEU A 43 7.93 9.31 -6.86
C LEU A 43 9.20 8.98 -6.09
N LEU A 44 9.29 7.81 -5.47
CA LEU A 44 10.49 7.40 -4.73
C LEU A 44 11.71 7.28 -5.64
N MET A 45 11.54 6.76 -6.85
CA MET A 45 12.64 6.68 -7.83
C MET A 45 13.08 8.06 -8.27
N ILE A 46 12.15 8.98 -8.48
CA ILE A 46 12.46 10.36 -8.85
C ILE A 46 13.18 11.08 -7.69
N MET A 47 12.65 10.96 -6.47
CA MET A 47 13.19 11.61 -5.28
C MET A 47 14.61 11.15 -4.94
N THR A 48 14.95 9.92 -5.28
CA THR A 48 16.25 9.32 -4.97
C THR A 48 17.18 9.24 -6.19
N ASP A 49 16.80 9.87 -7.27
CA ASP A 49 17.54 9.83 -8.54
C ASP A 49 17.82 8.38 -9.01
N GLY A 50 16.79 7.56 -8.94
CA GLY A 50 16.84 6.15 -9.35
C GLY A 50 17.54 5.21 -8.37
N GLN A 51 17.88 5.68 -7.17
CA GLN A 51 18.67 4.92 -6.21
C GLN A 51 17.88 4.44 -4.98
N ALA A 52 16.57 4.41 -5.05
CA ALA A 52 15.75 3.85 -3.98
C ALA A 52 16.18 2.41 -3.68
N SER A 53 16.31 2.08 -2.38
CA SER A 53 16.68 0.73 -1.99
C SER A 53 15.62 -0.29 -2.37
N ARG A 54 16.03 -1.55 -2.46
CA ARG A 54 15.10 -2.65 -2.69
C ARG A 54 13.98 -2.68 -1.64
N ASN A 55 14.33 -2.51 -0.36
CA ASN A 55 13.35 -2.53 0.72
C ASN A 55 12.37 -1.37 0.63
N LEU A 56 12.83 -0.18 0.28
CA LEU A 56 11.96 0.98 0.10
C LEU A 56 10.96 0.74 -1.04
N MET A 57 11.41 0.21 -2.15
CA MET A 57 10.54 -0.10 -3.29
C MET A 57 9.57 -1.23 -2.98
N LEU A 58 10.02 -2.28 -2.28
CA LEU A 58 9.13 -3.36 -1.83
C LEU A 58 8.05 -2.84 -0.89
N TYR A 59 8.43 -2.01 0.07
CA TYR A 59 7.46 -1.45 1.00
C TYR A 59 6.39 -0.65 0.25
N ALA A 60 6.80 0.18 -0.69
CA ALA A 60 5.88 0.97 -1.51
C ALA A 60 4.93 0.08 -2.32
N LEU A 61 5.43 -1.02 -2.86
CA LEU A 61 4.61 -1.97 -3.62
C LEU A 61 3.61 -2.71 -2.72
N LEU A 62 4.02 -3.11 -1.53
CA LEU A 62 3.26 -4.03 -0.69
C LEU A 62 2.35 -3.35 0.34
N HIS A 63 2.63 -2.12 0.73
CA HIS A 63 2.03 -1.53 1.94
C HIS A 63 0.50 -1.52 1.95
N ASP A 64 -0.14 -1.31 0.81
CA ASP A 64 -1.61 -1.27 0.72
C ASP A 64 -2.22 -2.59 0.21
N GLN A 65 -1.42 -3.61 -0.07
CA GLN A 65 -1.95 -4.87 -0.58
C GLN A 65 -2.80 -5.63 0.44
N GLY A 66 -2.65 -5.33 1.73
CA GLY A 66 -3.52 -5.88 2.78
C GLY A 66 -4.98 -5.46 2.65
N GLU A 67 -5.25 -4.40 1.92
CA GLU A 67 -6.60 -3.90 1.67
C GLU A 67 -7.45 -4.85 0.82
N TRP A 68 -6.86 -5.87 0.21
CA TRP A 68 -7.66 -6.87 -0.51
C TRP A 68 -8.68 -7.55 0.41
N MET A 69 -8.39 -7.60 1.71
CA MET A 69 -9.27 -8.22 2.71
C MET A 69 -10.18 -7.18 3.39
N THR A 70 -9.68 -5.98 3.66
CA THR A 70 -10.39 -4.97 4.44
C THR A 70 -11.07 -3.90 3.59
N GLY A 71 -10.65 -3.74 2.33
CA GLY A 71 -11.00 -2.57 1.53
C GLY A 71 -10.25 -1.33 1.99
N ASP A 72 -10.45 -0.23 1.27
CA ASP A 72 -9.88 1.06 1.66
C ASP A 72 -10.69 1.65 2.82
N ILE A 73 -10.02 1.89 3.95
CA ILE A 73 -10.63 2.55 5.11
C ILE A 73 -10.07 3.97 5.16
N PRO A 74 -10.93 5.02 5.00
CA PRO A 74 -10.47 6.40 5.02
C PRO A 74 -9.73 6.77 6.30
N SER A 75 -8.70 7.59 6.18
CA SER A 75 -7.87 8.01 7.32
C SER A 75 -8.67 8.63 8.49
N PRO A 76 -9.70 9.47 8.25
CA PRO A 76 -10.52 9.95 9.36
C PRO A 76 -11.20 8.85 10.14
N VAL A 77 -11.66 7.80 9.47
CA VAL A 77 -12.27 6.62 10.12
C VAL A 77 -11.24 5.89 10.95
N LYS A 78 -10.04 5.64 10.40
CA LYS A 78 -8.94 4.98 11.14
C LYS A 78 -8.59 5.75 12.41
N ARG A 79 -8.50 7.08 12.32
CA ARG A 79 -8.20 7.93 13.49
C ARG A 79 -9.27 7.87 14.56
N SER A 80 -10.54 7.68 14.18
CA SER A 80 -11.66 7.62 15.12
C SER A 80 -11.83 6.27 15.80
N MET A 81 -11.19 5.20 15.30
CA MET A 81 -11.32 3.84 15.82
C MET A 81 -10.73 3.64 17.21
N GLY A 82 -9.75 4.45 17.59
CA GLY A 82 -8.96 4.24 18.78
C GLY A 82 -7.76 3.30 18.55
N ALA A 83 -6.81 3.32 19.47
CA ALA A 83 -5.53 2.64 19.30
C ALA A 83 -5.67 1.11 19.20
N GLU A 84 -6.56 0.51 20.02
CA GLU A 84 -6.75 -0.95 20.03
C GLU A 84 -7.33 -1.46 18.71
N ALA A 85 -8.37 -0.81 18.20
CA ALA A 85 -8.99 -1.18 16.92
C ALA A 85 -8.02 -0.99 15.75
N LYS A 86 -7.23 0.09 15.77
CA LYS A 86 -6.22 0.35 14.76
C LYS A 86 -5.15 -0.74 14.76
N THR A 87 -4.69 -1.17 15.93
CA THR A 87 -3.70 -2.25 16.05
C THR A 87 -4.24 -3.55 15.47
N LYS A 88 -5.49 -3.89 15.75
CA LYS A 88 -6.14 -5.08 15.18
C LYS A 88 -6.22 -5.00 13.66
N LEU A 89 -6.57 -3.84 13.13
CA LEU A 89 -6.63 -3.62 11.69
C LEU A 89 -5.24 -3.80 11.05
N ASP A 90 -4.20 -3.23 11.65
CA ASP A 90 -2.83 -3.35 11.16
C ASP A 90 -2.38 -4.82 11.12
N VAL A 91 -2.71 -5.59 12.15
CA VAL A 91 -2.40 -7.04 12.19
C VAL A 91 -3.14 -7.79 11.08
N MET A 92 -4.41 -7.47 10.85
CA MET A 92 -5.19 -8.10 9.78
C MET A 92 -4.63 -7.78 8.40
N GLU A 93 -4.25 -6.53 8.17
CA GLU A 93 -3.68 -6.10 6.89
C GLU A 93 -2.32 -6.75 6.64
N GLU A 94 -1.48 -6.84 7.67
CA GLU A 94 -0.18 -7.50 7.57
C GLU A 94 -0.34 -9.00 7.26
N ALA A 95 -1.26 -9.68 7.94
CA ALA A 95 -1.58 -11.08 7.66
C ALA A 95 -2.08 -11.25 6.22
N ALA A 96 -2.91 -10.32 5.74
CA ALA A 96 -3.43 -10.34 4.38
C ALA A 96 -2.30 -10.17 3.35
N ILE A 97 -1.33 -9.29 3.61
CA ILE A 97 -0.14 -9.13 2.76
C ILE A 97 0.63 -10.45 2.69
N ASN A 98 0.80 -11.15 3.82
CA ASN A 98 1.54 -12.41 3.88
C ASN A 98 0.87 -13.53 3.06
N THR A 99 -0.42 -13.45 2.81
CA THR A 99 -1.10 -14.40 1.90
C THR A 99 -0.75 -14.19 0.43
N ILE A 100 -0.16 -13.05 0.10
CA ILE A 100 0.31 -12.72 -1.24
C ILE A 100 1.83 -12.87 -1.31
N HIS A 101 2.54 -12.24 -0.40
CA HIS A 101 4.00 -12.19 -0.34
C HIS A 101 4.50 -12.92 0.90
N VAL A 102 5.19 -14.04 0.70
CA VAL A 102 5.61 -14.93 1.79
C VAL A 102 6.39 -14.21 2.88
N ARG A 103 7.28 -13.31 2.49
CA ARG A 103 8.14 -12.58 3.45
C ARG A 103 7.48 -11.32 4.03
N GLY A 104 6.35 -10.89 3.47
CA GLY A 104 5.63 -9.72 3.93
C GLY A 104 6.39 -8.41 3.75
N LEU A 105 5.99 -7.41 4.53
CA LEU A 105 6.60 -6.09 4.48
C LEU A 105 8.04 -6.12 4.99
N PRO A 106 8.99 -5.50 4.27
CA PRO A 106 10.34 -5.32 4.78
C PRO A 106 10.37 -4.25 5.88
N GLU A 107 11.36 -4.32 6.74
CA GLU A 107 11.60 -3.29 7.75
C GLU A 107 12.38 -2.15 7.11
N LEU A 108 11.90 -0.91 7.30
CA LEU A 108 12.54 0.28 6.77
C LEU A 108 13.35 0.99 7.84
N THR A 109 14.48 1.58 7.43
CA THR A 109 15.21 2.52 8.27
C THR A 109 14.37 3.78 8.49
N PRO A 110 14.64 4.60 9.53
CA PRO A 110 13.93 5.87 9.73
C PRO A 110 14.02 6.80 8.52
N TRP A 111 15.15 6.82 7.83
CA TRP A 111 15.33 7.62 6.61
C TRP A 111 14.43 7.13 5.48
N GLU A 112 14.38 5.82 5.26
CA GLU A 112 13.53 5.21 4.25
C GLU A 112 12.05 5.45 4.55
N MET A 113 11.64 5.29 5.80
CA MET A 113 10.25 5.51 6.21
C MET A 113 9.81 6.97 5.98
N ARG A 114 10.69 7.93 6.28
CA ARG A 114 10.38 9.34 6.01
C ARG A 114 10.18 9.60 4.51
N ARG A 115 11.02 9.02 3.66
CA ARG A 115 10.90 9.15 2.20
C ARG A 115 9.62 8.51 1.69
N PHE A 116 9.30 7.32 2.20
CA PHE A 116 8.04 6.65 1.87
C PHE A 116 6.84 7.52 2.22
N LYS A 117 6.78 8.04 3.42
CA LYS A 117 5.64 8.88 3.87
C LYS A 117 5.50 10.15 3.04
N ILE A 118 6.59 10.76 2.65
CA ILE A 118 6.56 11.92 1.77
C ILE A 118 5.94 11.55 0.42
N ALA A 119 6.39 10.47 -0.19
CA ALA A 119 5.86 10.02 -1.49
C ALA A 119 4.39 9.64 -1.40
N ASP A 120 4.00 8.92 -0.35
CA ASP A 120 2.62 8.51 -0.11
C ASP A 120 1.69 9.73 0.03
N ASN A 121 2.11 10.72 0.80
CA ASN A 121 1.33 11.95 1.00
C ASN A 121 1.30 12.82 -0.27
N LEU A 122 2.40 12.90 -1.01
CA LEU A 122 2.45 13.67 -2.25
C LEU A 122 1.48 13.14 -3.31
N ASP A 123 1.37 11.82 -3.42
CA ASP A 123 0.41 11.25 -4.37
C ASP A 123 -1.02 11.66 -4.02
N CYS A 124 -1.37 11.67 -2.74
CA CYS A 124 -2.67 12.16 -2.28
C CYS A 124 -2.89 13.63 -2.65
N LEU A 125 -1.90 14.48 -2.43
CA LEU A 125 -2.00 15.93 -2.72
C LEU A 125 -2.15 16.21 -4.22
N ILE A 126 -1.39 15.53 -5.04
CA ILE A 126 -1.44 15.69 -6.50
C ILE A 126 -2.83 15.30 -7.03
N LYS A 127 -3.44 14.27 -6.44
CA LYS A 127 -4.75 13.81 -6.89
C LYS A 127 -5.89 14.79 -6.58
N VAL A 128 -5.78 15.55 -5.51
CA VAL A 128 -6.84 16.46 -5.09
C VAL A 128 -6.84 17.74 -5.94
N GLU A 129 -5.74 18.02 -6.60
CA GLU A 129 -5.65 19.11 -7.57
C GLU A 129 -6.40 18.75 -8.87
#